data_7293aea2bbd283aa0bd574dcfa1ab6a7
#
_entry.id   7293aea2bbd283aa0bd574dcfa1ab6a7
#
_cell.length_a   1.000
_cell.length_b   1.000
_cell.length_c   1.000
_cell.angle_alpha   90.00
_cell.angle_beta   90.00
_cell.angle_gamma   90.00
#
_symmetry.space_group_name_H-M   'P 1'
#
loop_
_entity.id
_entity.type
_entity.pdbx_description
1 polymer ?
#
loop_
_entity_poly.entity_id
_entity_poly.type
_entity_poly.pdbx_seq_one_letter_code
_entity_poly.pdbx_strand_id
1 'polypeptide(L)'
;MRTKTIGLLSAAVLLLCLLTGCGKTGDRVRVAVITKATNSDFWHGVQSGVEAAASAYAADVTFTGPDSEEDYAAQNALIRQAVEDGADAIVLSAIDRQRNAAAVDEAAARGVKIVSIDSAVDSDAVALFIGTDDRAAGRAAGEAAVAGFVSPAEIRIGLVNIAKETANGAEREQGLRDYLSGVPNAKIIAVEHAENTLADATAAAVRLLREYPQINVLIGFNEWMTLGVGAAIRDADAAARVRAVGFDANVVSVAMLETGEMDALIVQDPYAIGYLGVRYAVALAGGEQAPAQPVHTTVATADRTNMFDKDMQKLLFRF
;
A
#
# COMPACT_ATOMS: atom_id res chain seq x y z
N MET A 1 -18.50 -66.59 34.79
CA MET A 1 -19.12 -65.63 33.84
C MET A 1 -18.77 -64.17 34.02
N ARG A 2 -17.92 -63.75 34.99
CA ARG A 2 -17.58 -62.31 35.25
C ARG A 2 -16.34 -61.82 34.48
N THR A 3 -15.53 -62.65 33.91
CA THR A 3 -14.28 -62.28 33.22
C THR A 3 -14.48 -61.92 31.73
N LYS A 4 -15.54 -62.40 31.07
CA LYS A 4 -15.81 -62.11 29.67
C LYS A 4 -16.47 -60.74 29.40
N THR A 5 -17.17 -60.19 30.39
CA THR A 5 -17.85 -58.87 30.31
C THR A 5 -16.87 -57.72 30.48
N ILE A 6 -15.79 -57.88 31.24
CA ILE A 6 -14.78 -56.83 31.43
C ILE A 6 -13.93 -56.60 30.16
N GLY A 7 -13.64 -57.69 29.42
CA GLY A 7 -12.89 -57.61 28.15
C GLY A 7 -13.68 -56.88 27.04
N LEU A 8 -14.98 -57.00 26.97
CA LEU A 8 -15.81 -56.32 25.96
C LEU A 8 -15.98 -54.81 26.26
N LEU A 9 -16.06 -54.42 27.55
CA LEU A 9 -16.15 -53.01 27.91
C LEU A 9 -14.81 -52.29 27.62
N SER A 10 -13.66 -52.92 27.89
CA SER A 10 -12.33 -52.35 27.60
C SER A 10 -12.07 -52.18 26.11
N ALA A 11 -12.55 -53.12 25.27
CA ALA A 11 -12.43 -53.02 23.80
C ALA A 11 -13.34 -51.92 23.22
N ALA A 12 -14.54 -51.74 23.77
CA ALA A 12 -15.46 -50.69 23.36
C ALA A 12 -14.95 -49.27 23.72
N VAL A 13 -14.30 -49.10 24.87
CA VAL A 13 -13.70 -47.82 25.29
C VAL A 13 -12.47 -47.50 24.42
N LEU A 14 -11.62 -48.48 24.08
CA LEU A 14 -10.50 -48.26 23.16
C LEU A 14 -10.96 -47.93 21.74
N LEU A 15 -12.06 -48.51 21.27
CA LEU A 15 -12.61 -48.17 19.95
C LEU A 15 -13.25 -46.79 19.91
N LEU A 16 -13.87 -46.30 21.01
CA LEU A 16 -14.38 -44.98 21.11
C LEU A 16 -13.26 -43.92 21.13
N CYS A 17 -12.10 -44.22 21.73
CA CYS A 17 -10.92 -43.30 21.72
C CYS A 17 -10.26 -43.21 20.35
N LEU A 18 -10.42 -44.20 19.47
CA LEU A 18 -9.90 -44.14 18.10
C LEU A 18 -10.80 -43.36 17.15
N LEU A 19 -12.07 -43.16 17.49
CA LEU A 19 -13.00 -42.34 16.70
C LEU A 19 -12.94 -40.82 17.00
N THR A 20 -12.34 -40.43 18.12
CA THR A 20 -12.14 -39.01 18.46
C THR A 20 -10.82 -38.43 17.95
N GLY A 21 -9.99 -39.25 17.31
CA GLY A 21 -8.67 -38.87 16.77
C GLY A 21 -8.66 -38.40 15.31
N CYS A 22 -9.80 -38.33 14.60
CA CYS A 22 -9.90 -37.53 13.40
C CYS A 22 -10.12 -36.09 13.78
N GLY A 23 -9.06 -35.39 14.20
CA GLY A 23 -9.02 -33.96 14.09
C GLY A 23 -9.38 -33.63 12.66
N LYS A 24 -10.49 -32.91 12.43
CA LYS A 24 -10.69 -32.21 11.17
C LYS A 24 -9.36 -31.50 10.88
N THR A 25 -8.69 -31.86 9.81
CA THR A 25 -7.74 -30.93 9.19
C THR A 25 -8.58 -29.69 8.95
N GLY A 26 -8.45 -28.69 9.83
CA GLY A 26 -9.23 -27.45 9.73
C GLY A 26 -9.06 -26.95 8.30
N ASP A 27 -10.17 -26.64 7.64
CA ASP A 27 -10.11 -26.00 6.33
C ASP A 27 -9.17 -24.79 6.47
N ARG A 28 -8.24 -24.63 5.53
CA ARG A 28 -7.34 -23.49 5.54
C ARG A 28 -8.17 -22.22 5.49
N VAL A 29 -7.74 -21.20 6.24
CA VAL A 29 -8.38 -19.88 6.15
C VAL A 29 -8.24 -19.36 4.74
N ARG A 30 -9.36 -18.98 4.12
CA ARG A 30 -9.41 -18.40 2.77
C ARG A 30 -9.36 -16.89 2.85
N VAL A 31 -8.32 -16.31 2.29
CA VAL A 31 -8.09 -14.86 2.31
C VAL A 31 -8.10 -14.34 0.87
N ALA A 32 -8.99 -13.41 0.57
CA ALA A 32 -8.97 -12.67 -0.69
C ALA A 32 -8.22 -11.36 -0.50
N VAL A 33 -7.07 -11.21 -1.17
CA VAL A 33 -6.33 -9.94 -1.24
C VAL A 33 -6.76 -9.21 -2.51
N ILE A 34 -7.35 -8.04 -2.34
CA ILE A 34 -7.90 -7.23 -3.43
C ILE A 34 -7.21 -5.87 -3.40
N THR A 35 -6.34 -5.65 -4.37
CA THR A 35 -5.55 -4.43 -4.52
C THR A 35 -6.19 -3.44 -5.50
N LYS A 36 -5.60 -2.25 -5.64
CA LYS A 36 -6.11 -1.26 -6.61
C LYS A 36 -5.79 -1.64 -8.05
N ALA A 37 -4.66 -2.35 -8.26
CA ALA A 37 -4.24 -2.98 -9.50
C ALA A 37 -3.19 -4.06 -9.19
N THR A 38 -2.63 -4.71 -10.22
CA THR A 38 -1.61 -5.77 -10.04
C THR A 38 -0.39 -5.56 -10.92
N ASN A 39 -0.28 -4.43 -11.60
CA ASN A 39 0.64 -4.19 -12.71
C ASN A 39 1.79 -3.22 -12.42
N SER A 40 2.12 -2.94 -11.15
CA SER A 40 3.27 -2.11 -10.77
C SER A 40 4.23 -2.86 -9.84
N ASP A 41 5.46 -2.36 -9.71
CA ASP A 41 6.46 -2.96 -8.83
C ASP A 41 6.05 -2.85 -7.36
N PHE A 42 5.31 -1.79 -6.98
CA PHE A 42 4.71 -1.68 -5.64
C PHE A 42 3.77 -2.87 -5.36
N TRP A 43 2.84 -3.18 -6.30
CA TRP A 43 1.91 -4.31 -6.12
C TRP A 43 2.60 -5.66 -6.19
N HIS A 44 3.66 -5.82 -6.98
CA HIS A 44 4.49 -7.04 -6.97
C HIS A 44 5.19 -7.22 -5.61
N GLY A 45 5.66 -6.13 -4.99
CA GLY A 45 6.19 -6.16 -3.62
C GLY A 45 5.14 -6.60 -2.58
N VAL A 46 3.90 -6.08 -2.67
CA VAL A 46 2.78 -6.51 -1.83
C VAL A 46 2.48 -7.98 -2.06
N GLN A 47 2.40 -8.45 -3.32
CA GLN A 47 2.16 -9.85 -3.66
C GLN A 47 3.21 -10.77 -3.07
N SER A 48 4.50 -10.41 -3.16
CA SER A 48 5.58 -11.19 -2.57
C SER A 48 5.41 -11.36 -1.05
N GLY A 49 4.98 -10.32 -0.34
CA GLY A 49 4.64 -10.39 1.08
C GLY A 49 3.43 -11.30 1.36
N VAL A 50 2.39 -11.19 0.53
CA VAL A 50 1.18 -12.02 0.59
C VAL A 50 1.52 -13.50 0.44
N GLU A 51 2.32 -13.87 -0.56
CA GLU A 51 2.73 -15.26 -0.82
C GLU A 51 3.57 -15.84 0.32
N ALA A 52 4.47 -15.03 0.87
CA ALA A 52 5.26 -15.43 2.03
C ALA A 52 4.38 -15.68 3.27
N ALA A 53 3.40 -14.82 3.53
CA ALA A 53 2.46 -14.98 4.63
C ALA A 53 1.51 -16.17 4.41
N ALA A 54 1.00 -16.36 3.18
CA ALA A 54 0.18 -17.53 2.81
C ALA A 54 0.90 -18.84 3.15
N SER A 55 2.19 -18.93 2.82
CA SER A 55 3.03 -20.07 3.18
C SER A 55 3.24 -20.19 4.70
N ALA A 56 3.58 -19.09 5.37
CA ALA A 56 3.91 -19.09 6.81
C ALA A 56 2.71 -19.47 7.69
N TYR A 57 1.50 -19.04 7.31
CA TYR A 57 0.26 -19.27 8.07
C TYR A 57 -0.61 -20.38 7.48
N ALA A 58 -0.13 -21.10 6.47
CA ALA A 58 -0.86 -22.16 5.78
C ALA A 58 -2.27 -21.72 5.33
N ALA A 59 -2.42 -20.48 4.87
CA ALA A 59 -3.67 -19.93 4.36
C ALA A 59 -3.84 -20.24 2.86
N ASP A 60 -5.10 -20.25 2.41
CA ASP A 60 -5.45 -20.28 0.99
C ASP A 60 -5.73 -18.85 0.54
N VAL A 61 -4.84 -18.30 -0.29
CA VAL A 61 -4.85 -16.87 -0.60
C VAL A 61 -5.01 -16.65 -2.09
N THR A 62 -5.94 -15.77 -2.46
CA THR A 62 -6.04 -15.20 -3.81
C THR A 62 -5.50 -13.76 -3.80
N PHE A 63 -4.84 -13.36 -4.89
CA PHE A 63 -4.36 -11.99 -5.09
C PHE A 63 -4.93 -11.45 -6.40
N THR A 64 -5.74 -10.41 -6.32
CA THR A 64 -6.46 -9.85 -7.48
C THR A 64 -6.55 -8.33 -7.38
N GLY A 65 -6.84 -7.70 -8.51
CA GLY A 65 -7.14 -6.28 -8.63
C GLY A 65 -7.76 -6.00 -10.00
N PRO A 66 -8.41 -4.86 -10.21
CA PRO A 66 -8.86 -4.44 -11.53
C PRO A 66 -7.66 -4.07 -12.42
N ASP A 67 -7.91 -3.88 -13.71
CA ASP A 67 -6.88 -3.49 -14.69
C ASP A 67 -6.40 -2.03 -14.51
N SER A 68 -7.20 -1.20 -13.83
CA SER A 68 -6.93 0.22 -13.58
C SER A 68 -7.24 0.61 -12.15
N GLU A 69 -6.38 1.45 -11.57
CA GLU A 69 -6.57 2.02 -10.21
C GLU A 69 -7.70 3.08 -10.15
N GLU A 70 -8.42 3.32 -11.23
CA GLU A 70 -9.58 4.19 -11.31
C GLU A 70 -10.92 3.41 -11.32
N ASP A 71 -10.87 2.07 -11.55
CA ASP A 71 -12.08 1.24 -11.65
C ASP A 71 -12.53 0.66 -10.31
N TYR A 72 -13.07 1.55 -9.44
CA TYR A 72 -13.68 1.13 -8.18
C TYR A 72 -14.89 0.20 -8.38
N ALA A 73 -15.57 0.26 -9.54
CA ALA A 73 -16.73 -0.58 -9.79
C ALA A 73 -16.31 -2.04 -10.03
N ALA A 74 -15.25 -2.27 -10.81
CA ALA A 74 -14.64 -3.59 -10.95
C ALA A 74 -14.10 -4.09 -9.60
N GLN A 75 -13.48 -3.22 -8.79
CA GLN A 75 -13.03 -3.60 -7.45
C GLN A 75 -14.20 -4.03 -6.54
N ASN A 76 -15.33 -3.31 -6.58
CA ASN A 76 -16.55 -3.72 -5.85
C ASN A 76 -17.09 -5.07 -6.31
N ALA A 77 -16.98 -5.39 -7.61
CA ALA A 77 -17.36 -6.72 -8.12
C ALA A 77 -16.42 -7.82 -7.57
N LEU A 78 -15.11 -7.56 -7.50
CA LEU A 78 -14.15 -8.49 -6.90
C LEU A 78 -14.41 -8.72 -5.40
N ILE A 79 -14.79 -7.68 -4.65
CA ILE A 79 -15.17 -7.82 -3.23
C ILE A 79 -16.39 -8.76 -3.09
N ARG A 80 -17.44 -8.58 -3.89
CA ARG A 80 -18.62 -9.44 -3.86
C ARG A 80 -18.30 -10.86 -4.30
N GLN A 81 -17.49 -11.02 -5.34
CA GLN A 81 -17.04 -12.35 -5.81
C GLN A 81 -16.27 -13.10 -4.72
N ALA A 82 -15.36 -12.43 -4.01
CA ALA A 82 -14.63 -13.05 -2.89
C ALA A 82 -15.57 -13.58 -1.79
N VAL A 83 -16.65 -12.86 -1.50
CA VAL A 83 -17.69 -13.30 -0.55
C VAL A 83 -18.44 -14.53 -1.08
N GLU A 84 -18.79 -14.57 -2.38
CA GLU A 84 -19.48 -15.71 -3.02
C GLU A 84 -18.59 -16.94 -3.07
N ASP A 85 -17.28 -16.76 -3.29
CA ASP A 85 -16.27 -17.81 -3.28
C ASP A 85 -15.97 -18.33 -1.87
N GLY A 86 -16.57 -17.69 -0.85
CA GLY A 86 -16.50 -18.09 0.55
C GLY A 86 -15.20 -17.72 1.22
N ALA A 87 -14.67 -16.51 0.96
CA ALA A 87 -13.54 -15.98 1.71
C ALA A 87 -13.92 -15.77 3.20
N ASP A 88 -13.02 -16.16 4.09
CA ASP A 88 -13.14 -15.93 5.54
C ASP A 88 -12.72 -14.50 5.89
N ALA A 89 -11.78 -13.95 5.10
CA ALA A 89 -11.32 -12.59 5.24
C ALA A 89 -10.98 -11.95 3.88
N ILE A 90 -11.16 -10.63 3.81
CA ILE A 90 -10.72 -9.79 2.71
C ILE A 90 -9.65 -8.83 3.21
N VAL A 91 -8.53 -8.75 2.48
CA VAL A 91 -7.48 -7.75 2.62
C VAL A 91 -7.62 -6.79 1.46
N LEU A 92 -8.01 -5.54 1.73
CA LEU A 92 -8.40 -4.57 0.71
C LEU A 92 -7.51 -3.32 0.75
N SER A 93 -6.98 -2.93 -0.42
CA SER A 93 -6.53 -1.56 -0.66
C SER A 93 -7.58 -0.85 -1.53
N ALA A 94 -8.31 0.09 -0.96
CA ALA A 94 -9.45 0.71 -1.66
C ALA A 94 -9.00 1.72 -2.72
N ILE A 95 -9.59 1.64 -3.91
CA ILE A 95 -9.43 2.64 -4.98
C ILE A 95 -10.07 3.96 -4.55
N ASP A 96 -11.32 3.89 -4.11
CA ASP A 96 -12.11 5.05 -3.68
C ASP A 96 -12.61 4.80 -2.25
N ARG A 97 -12.22 5.69 -1.35
CA ARG A 97 -12.53 5.51 0.07
C ARG A 97 -14.03 5.44 0.37
N GLN A 98 -14.86 6.14 -0.39
CA GLN A 98 -16.31 6.22 -0.17
C GLN A 98 -17.08 5.22 -1.02
N ARG A 99 -16.74 5.10 -2.31
CA ARG A 99 -17.50 4.25 -3.25
C ARG A 99 -17.26 2.75 -3.03
N ASN A 100 -16.15 2.38 -2.38
CA ASN A 100 -15.91 0.98 -1.98
C ASN A 100 -16.56 0.62 -0.63
N ALA A 101 -16.96 1.59 0.20
CA ALA A 101 -17.46 1.36 1.55
C ALA A 101 -18.67 0.42 1.59
N ALA A 102 -19.66 0.63 0.71
CA ALA A 102 -20.88 -0.20 0.69
C ALA A 102 -20.58 -1.68 0.41
N ALA A 103 -19.66 -1.99 -0.52
CA ALA A 103 -19.29 -3.38 -0.82
C ALA A 103 -18.53 -4.03 0.35
N VAL A 104 -17.74 -3.26 1.09
CA VAL A 104 -17.07 -3.69 2.32
C VAL A 104 -18.08 -4.00 3.42
N ASP A 105 -19.07 -3.12 3.63
CA ASP A 105 -20.13 -3.32 4.62
C ASP A 105 -20.99 -4.55 4.29
N GLU A 106 -21.32 -4.76 3.01
CA GLU A 106 -22.03 -5.95 2.52
C GLU A 106 -21.24 -7.24 2.83
N ALA A 107 -19.92 -7.24 2.59
CA ALA A 107 -19.05 -8.38 2.88
C ALA A 107 -18.98 -8.67 4.39
N ALA A 108 -18.79 -7.64 5.20
CA ALA A 108 -18.75 -7.76 6.66
C ALA A 108 -20.09 -8.25 7.25
N ALA A 109 -21.22 -7.79 6.74
CA ALA A 109 -22.55 -8.25 7.14
C ALA A 109 -22.75 -9.76 6.88
N ARG A 110 -21.99 -10.35 5.96
CA ARG A 110 -21.97 -11.80 5.71
C ARG A 110 -20.94 -12.56 6.56
N GLY A 111 -20.26 -11.87 7.49
CA GLY A 111 -19.33 -12.46 8.46
C GLY A 111 -17.86 -12.46 8.00
N VAL A 112 -17.56 -11.93 6.83
CA VAL A 112 -16.18 -11.83 6.31
C VAL A 112 -15.40 -10.80 7.12
N LYS A 113 -14.17 -11.12 7.52
CA LYS A 113 -13.29 -10.19 8.23
C LYS A 113 -12.62 -9.23 7.26
N ILE A 114 -12.58 -7.95 7.60
CA ILE A 114 -12.03 -6.92 6.73
C ILE A 114 -10.75 -6.35 7.33
N VAL A 115 -9.66 -6.46 6.58
CA VAL A 115 -8.38 -5.77 6.85
C VAL A 115 -8.14 -4.80 5.72
N SER A 116 -7.95 -3.52 6.03
CA SER A 116 -7.56 -2.54 5.02
C SER A 116 -6.05 -2.41 4.98
N ILE A 117 -5.48 -2.35 3.78
CA ILE A 117 -4.03 -2.14 3.56
C ILE A 117 -3.81 -0.94 2.65
N ASP A 118 -2.61 -0.32 2.70
CA ASP A 118 -2.17 0.78 1.83
C ASP A 118 -3.13 1.99 1.81
N SER A 119 -4.34 1.84 1.25
CA SER A 119 -5.33 2.90 1.11
C SER A 119 -6.60 2.54 1.86
N ALA A 120 -7.02 3.42 2.77
CA ALA A 120 -8.16 3.20 3.65
C ALA A 120 -9.51 3.31 2.91
N VAL A 121 -10.54 2.67 3.48
CA VAL A 121 -11.95 2.78 3.07
C VAL A 121 -12.79 3.33 4.24
N ASP A 122 -13.80 4.14 3.93
CA ASP A 122 -14.69 4.77 4.92
C ASP A 122 -15.78 3.77 5.38
N SER A 123 -15.37 2.76 6.15
CA SER A 123 -16.27 1.74 6.70
C SER A 123 -15.86 1.38 8.12
N ASP A 124 -16.84 1.38 9.03
CA ASP A 124 -16.64 0.94 10.41
C ASP A 124 -16.44 -0.60 10.52
N ALA A 125 -16.66 -1.34 9.44
CA ALA A 125 -16.44 -2.78 9.39
C ALA A 125 -14.96 -3.17 9.26
N VAL A 126 -14.07 -2.23 8.98
CA VAL A 126 -12.62 -2.48 8.94
C VAL A 126 -12.10 -2.78 10.33
N ALA A 127 -11.64 -4.02 10.53
CA ALA A 127 -11.10 -4.45 11.82
C ALA A 127 -9.69 -3.89 12.10
N LEU A 128 -8.90 -3.66 11.04
CA LEU A 128 -7.53 -3.16 11.16
C LEU A 128 -7.10 -2.48 9.86
N PHE A 129 -6.38 -1.36 9.98
CA PHE A 129 -5.61 -0.76 8.89
C PHE A 129 -4.12 -1.09 9.05
N ILE A 130 -3.48 -1.46 7.93
CA ILE A 130 -2.04 -1.75 7.85
C ILE A 130 -1.47 -1.01 6.63
N GLY A 131 -0.48 -0.17 6.83
CA GLY A 131 0.10 0.60 5.74
C GLY A 131 1.10 1.62 6.21
N THR A 132 1.47 2.51 5.33
CA THR A 132 2.30 3.67 5.64
C THR A 132 1.48 4.68 6.48
N ASP A 133 2.14 5.38 7.41
CA ASP A 133 1.62 6.64 7.92
C ASP A 133 1.78 7.68 6.80
N ASP A 134 0.77 7.80 5.94
CA ASP A 134 0.80 8.65 4.75
C ASP A 134 0.99 10.13 5.08
N ARG A 135 0.46 10.57 6.23
CA ARG A 135 0.65 11.95 6.69
C ARG A 135 2.08 12.22 7.13
N ALA A 136 2.72 11.27 7.80
CA ALA A 136 4.15 11.33 8.13
C ALA A 136 5.01 11.24 6.86
N ALA A 137 4.66 10.36 5.91
CA ALA A 137 5.33 10.27 4.62
C ALA A 137 5.23 11.56 3.79
N GLY A 138 4.07 12.21 3.80
CA GLY A 138 3.87 13.53 3.19
C GLY A 138 4.75 14.62 3.83
N ARG A 139 4.92 14.60 5.17
CA ARG A 139 5.87 15.49 5.85
C ARG A 139 7.31 15.21 5.41
N ALA A 140 7.71 13.94 5.33
CA ALA A 140 9.04 13.56 4.87
C ALA A 140 9.30 14.04 3.42
N ALA A 141 8.29 14.00 2.55
CA ALA A 141 8.37 14.60 1.23
C ALA A 141 8.58 16.12 1.29
N GLY A 142 7.93 16.79 2.23
CA GLY A 142 8.14 18.22 2.49
C GLY A 142 9.55 18.54 2.95
N GLU A 143 10.09 17.76 3.88
CA GLU A 143 11.49 17.88 4.34
C GLU A 143 12.47 17.69 3.18
N ALA A 144 12.27 16.65 2.38
CA ALA A 144 13.09 16.39 1.20
C ALA A 144 12.96 17.52 0.15
N ALA A 145 11.76 18.06 -0.03
CA ALA A 145 11.49 19.11 -1.01
C ALA A 145 12.24 20.42 -0.71
N VAL A 146 12.37 20.79 0.58
CA VAL A 146 13.04 22.02 0.97
C VAL A 146 14.54 21.84 1.26
N ALA A 147 15.03 20.62 1.31
CA ALA A 147 16.44 20.30 1.58
C ALA A 147 17.36 20.99 0.54
N GLY A 148 18.44 21.59 1.00
CA GLY A 148 19.45 22.26 0.16
C GLY A 148 19.08 23.67 -0.29
N PHE A 149 17.85 24.15 -0.09
CA PHE A 149 17.53 25.56 -0.33
C PHE A 149 18.06 26.43 0.82
N VAL A 150 18.75 27.50 0.46
CA VAL A 150 19.30 28.46 1.41
C VAL A 150 18.39 29.69 1.45
N SER A 151 17.92 30.08 2.66
CA SER A 151 17.13 31.31 2.84
C SER A 151 17.91 32.53 2.33
N PRO A 152 17.25 33.46 1.59
CA PRO A 152 15.80 33.66 1.43
C PRO A 152 15.22 33.09 0.11
N ALA A 153 15.83 32.07 -0.49
CA ALA A 153 15.34 31.51 -1.76
C ALA A 153 13.87 31.05 -1.63
N GLU A 154 13.04 31.46 -2.60
CA GLU A 154 11.66 31.02 -2.68
C GLU A 154 11.56 29.59 -3.26
N ILE A 155 10.76 28.76 -2.63
CA ILE A 155 10.51 27.38 -3.00
C ILE A 155 9.10 27.30 -3.57
N ARG A 156 8.99 27.01 -4.89
CA ARG A 156 7.74 26.97 -5.63
C ARG A 156 7.49 25.53 -6.10
N ILE A 157 6.50 24.91 -5.47
CA ILE A 157 6.26 23.48 -5.57
C ILE A 157 5.09 23.22 -6.51
N GLY A 158 5.30 22.35 -7.50
CA GLY A 158 4.27 21.68 -8.27
C GLY A 158 4.07 20.26 -7.76
N LEU A 159 2.81 19.82 -7.68
CA LEU A 159 2.45 18.47 -7.27
C LEU A 159 1.84 17.70 -8.43
N VAL A 160 2.25 16.46 -8.62
CA VAL A 160 1.54 15.47 -9.44
C VAL A 160 0.99 14.42 -8.49
N ASN A 161 -0.34 14.41 -8.32
CA ASN A 161 -1.04 13.55 -7.38
C ASN A 161 -1.99 12.59 -8.12
N ILE A 162 -2.35 11.52 -7.46
CA ILE A 162 -3.37 10.56 -7.89
C ILE A 162 -4.78 11.13 -7.67
N ALA A 163 -5.81 10.38 -8.01
CA ALA A 163 -7.19 10.79 -7.83
C ALA A 163 -7.48 11.25 -6.39
N LYS A 164 -8.28 12.32 -6.24
CA LYS A 164 -8.58 12.96 -4.95
C LYS A 164 -9.34 12.05 -3.98
N GLU A 165 -10.05 11.10 -4.52
CA GLU A 165 -10.88 10.13 -3.81
C GLU A 165 -10.05 9.02 -3.17
N THR A 166 -8.75 8.95 -3.49
CA THR A 166 -7.82 7.98 -2.94
C THR A 166 -7.26 8.47 -1.61
N ALA A 167 -7.43 7.67 -0.55
CA ALA A 167 -7.09 8.10 0.81
C ALA A 167 -5.60 8.45 0.98
N ASN A 168 -4.69 7.57 0.53
CA ASN A 168 -3.25 7.77 0.70
C ASN A 168 -2.75 9.03 -0.03
N GLY A 169 -3.19 9.31 -1.27
CA GLY A 169 -2.83 10.53 -1.99
C GLY A 169 -3.26 11.81 -1.27
N ALA A 170 -4.47 11.82 -0.71
CA ALA A 170 -5.00 12.95 0.06
C ALA A 170 -4.22 13.17 1.37
N GLU A 171 -3.89 12.10 2.11
CA GLU A 171 -3.13 12.20 3.37
C GLU A 171 -1.66 12.60 3.14
N ARG A 172 -1.00 12.11 2.07
CA ARG A 172 0.36 12.55 1.67
C ARG A 172 0.38 14.03 1.36
N GLU A 173 -0.58 14.52 0.57
CA GLU A 173 -0.69 15.95 0.28
C GLU A 173 -0.95 16.78 1.55
N GLN A 174 -1.83 16.31 2.44
CA GLN A 174 -2.11 17.01 3.68
C GLN A 174 -0.87 17.04 4.60
N GLY A 175 -0.11 15.96 4.71
CA GLY A 175 1.14 15.90 5.46
C GLY A 175 2.19 16.87 4.94
N LEU A 176 2.33 16.97 3.61
CA LEU A 176 3.17 17.98 2.95
C LEU A 176 2.72 19.40 3.31
N ARG A 177 1.43 19.71 3.20
CA ARG A 177 0.87 21.03 3.54
C ARG A 177 1.11 21.40 4.99
N ASP A 178 0.94 20.44 5.91
CA ASP A 178 1.20 20.64 7.34
C ASP A 178 2.67 21.01 7.59
N TYR A 179 3.60 20.31 6.95
CA TYR A 179 5.02 20.63 7.05
C TYR A 179 5.34 22.04 6.51
N LEU A 180 4.85 22.35 5.31
CA LEU A 180 5.12 23.62 4.65
C LEU A 180 4.50 24.81 5.37
N SER A 181 3.51 24.63 6.23
CA SER A 181 2.93 25.68 7.06
C SER A 181 3.97 26.34 7.99
N GLY A 182 5.03 25.60 8.34
CA GLY A 182 6.18 26.07 9.11
C GLY A 182 7.34 26.61 8.24
N VAL A 183 7.22 26.65 6.90
CA VAL A 183 8.26 27.05 5.95
C VAL A 183 7.79 28.28 5.14
N PRO A 184 7.97 29.50 5.63
CA PRO A 184 7.32 30.71 5.06
C PRO A 184 7.69 31.03 3.60
N ASN A 185 8.86 30.56 3.15
CA ASN A 185 9.37 30.76 1.79
C ASN A 185 9.01 29.63 0.84
N ALA A 186 8.21 28.62 1.26
CA ALA A 186 7.77 27.52 0.43
C ALA A 186 6.27 27.59 0.15
N LYS A 187 5.88 27.39 -1.12
CA LYS A 187 4.48 27.45 -1.56
C LYS A 187 4.20 26.37 -2.60
N ILE A 188 3.10 25.65 -2.42
CA ILE A 188 2.49 24.85 -3.49
C ILE A 188 1.77 25.82 -4.41
N ILE A 189 2.20 25.92 -5.66
CA ILE A 189 1.66 26.88 -6.64
C ILE A 189 0.72 26.22 -7.65
N ALA A 190 0.84 24.91 -7.84
CA ALA A 190 -0.05 24.14 -8.70
C ALA A 190 -0.12 22.68 -8.27
N VAL A 191 -1.28 22.05 -8.49
CA VAL A 191 -1.53 20.60 -8.27
C VAL A 191 -2.22 20.08 -9.51
N GLU A 192 -1.63 19.06 -10.11
CA GLU A 192 -2.23 18.25 -11.18
C GLU A 192 -2.58 16.88 -10.62
N HIS A 193 -3.77 16.38 -11.00
CA HIS A 193 -4.17 15.00 -10.74
C HIS A 193 -4.09 14.23 -12.04
N ALA A 194 -3.52 13.03 -11.99
CA ALA A 194 -3.34 12.17 -13.16
C ALA A 194 -3.81 10.75 -12.87
N GLU A 195 -4.18 10.03 -13.92
CA GLU A 195 -4.41 8.60 -13.84
C GLU A 195 -3.10 7.86 -13.56
N ASN A 196 -3.18 6.67 -12.98
CA ASN A 196 -2.02 5.87 -12.59
C ASN A 196 -1.36 5.19 -13.79
N THR A 197 -0.94 6.02 -14.76
CA THR A 197 -0.15 5.61 -15.92
C THR A 197 1.08 6.51 -16.08
N LEU A 198 2.16 5.95 -16.65
CA LEU A 198 3.35 6.74 -16.97
C LEU A 198 3.04 7.90 -17.93
N ALA A 199 2.14 7.68 -18.90
CA ALA A 199 1.79 8.68 -19.91
C ALA A 199 1.07 9.88 -19.29
N ASP A 200 0.06 9.65 -18.46
CA ASP A 200 -0.73 10.71 -17.85
C ASP A 200 0.06 11.46 -16.78
N ALA A 201 0.83 10.76 -15.96
CA ALA A 201 1.73 11.35 -14.98
C ALA A 201 2.80 12.24 -15.65
N THR A 202 3.41 11.76 -16.77
CA THR A 202 4.38 12.56 -17.53
C THR A 202 3.72 13.81 -18.13
N ALA A 203 2.52 13.65 -18.73
CA ALA A 203 1.78 14.76 -19.31
C ALA A 203 1.42 15.81 -18.26
N ALA A 204 1.02 15.41 -17.06
CA ALA A 204 0.73 16.31 -15.93
C ALA A 204 2.00 17.07 -15.48
N ALA A 205 3.13 16.39 -15.30
CA ALA A 205 4.39 17.01 -14.93
C ALA A 205 4.89 18.00 -15.99
N VAL A 206 4.78 17.65 -17.28
CA VAL A 206 5.14 18.52 -18.41
C VAL A 206 4.24 19.77 -18.43
N ARG A 207 2.91 19.62 -18.20
CA ARG A 207 2.00 20.78 -18.08
C ARG A 207 2.44 21.72 -16.97
N LEU A 208 2.75 21.21 -15.78
CA LEU A 208 3.22 22.00 -14.66
C LEU A 208 4.48 22.81 -15.00
N LEU A 209 5.49 22.17 -15.60
CA LEU A 209 6.72 22.84 -15.99
C LEU A 209 6.53 23.91 -17.08
N ARG A 210 5.60 23.71 -18.00
CA ARG A 210 5.28 24.64 -19.09
C ARG A 210 4.45 25.83 -18.61
N GLU A 211 3.42 25.59 -17.82
CA GLU A 211 2.44 26.60 -17.39
C GLU A 211 2.94 27.41 -16.20
N TYR A 212 3.82 26.79 -15.39
CA TYR A 212 4.43 27.40 -14.22
C TYR A 212 5.96 27.31 -14.27
N PRO A 213 6.62 28.04 -15.20
CA PRO A 213 8.07 27.94 -15.40
C PRO A 213 8.91 28.35 -14.19
N GLN A 214 8.28 29.01 -13.20
CA GLN A 214 8.89 29.35 -11.92
C GLN A 214 8.93 28.19 -10.91
N ILE A 215 8.34 27.02 -11.21
CA ILE A 215 8.48 25.82 -10.38
C ILE A 215 9.96 25.45 -10.28
N ASN A 216 10.42 25.25 -9.04
CA ASN A 216 11.76 24.77 -8.73
C ASN A 216 11.74 23.52 -7.83
N VAL A 217 10.55 22.97 -7.54
CA VAL A 217 10.35 21.66 -6.91
C VAL A 217 9.17 20.98 -7.59
N LEU A 218 9.32 19.70 -7.96
CA LEU A 218 8.23 18.81 -8.37
C LEU A 218 8.14 17.63 -7.41
N ILE A 219 6.90 17.24 -7.04
CA ILE A 219 6.65 16.09 -6.17
C ILE A 219 5.63 15.18 -6.84
N GLY A 220 5.94 13.87 -6.92
CA GLY A 220 5.02 12.81 -7.33
C GLY A 220 4.65 11.93 -6.14
N PHE A 221 3.36 11.60 -5.92
CA PHE A 221 2.91 10.97 -4.69
C PHE A 221 2.68 9.45 -4.76
N ASN A 222 3.07 8.79 -5.83
CA ASN A 222 3.19 7.33 -5.92
C ASN A 222 4.18 6.93 -7.00
N GLU A 223 4.31 5.63 -7.26
CA GLU A 223 5.23 5.07 -8.27
C GLU A 223 5.06 5.72 -9.65
N TRP A 224 3.82 5.74 -10.19
CA TRP A 224 3.54 6.31 -11.53
C TRP A 224 3.83 7.80 -11.61
N MET A 225 3.42 8.56 -10.58
CA MET A 225 3.67 10.00 -10.52
C MET A 225 5.16 10.30 -10.41
N THR A 226 5.91 9.49 -9.66
CA THR A 226 7.38 9.56 -9.56
C THR A 226 8.05 9.35 -10.91
N LEU A 227 7.67 8.29 -11.63
CA LEU A 227 8.21 8.00 -12.96
C LEU A 227 7.89 9.11 -13.97
N GLY A 228 6.65 9.64 -13.91
CA GLY A 228 6.22 10.76 -14.77
C GLY A 228 6.98 12.05 -14.50
N VAL A 229 7.19 12.38 -13.22
CA VAL A 229 7.99 13.54 -12.80
C VAL A 229 9.43 13.40 -13.30
N GLY A 230 10.08 12.25 -13.07
CA GLY A 230 11.44 11.99 -13.53
C GLY A 230 11.58 12.07 -15.06
N ALA A 231 10.62 11.50 -15.80
CA ALA A 231 10.58 11.59 -17.26
C ALA A 231 10.46 13.07 -17.72
N ALA A 232 9.55 13.84 -17.13
CA ALA A 232 9.37 15.26 -17.48
C ALA A 232 10.62 16.12 -17.17
N ILE A 233 11.30 15.85 -16.06
CA ILE A 233 12.58 16.51 -15.68
C ILE A 233 13.64 16.22 -16.73
N ARG A 234 13.81 14.97 -17.14
CA ARG A 234 14.77 14.55 -18.17
C ARG A 234 14.45 15.18 -19.53
N ASP A 235 13.21 15.09 -19.98
CA ASP A 235 12.79 15.59 -21.29
C ASP A 235 12.90 17.12 -21.41
N ALA A 236 12.76 17.84 -20.28
CA ALA A 236 12.90 19.29 -20.21
C ALA A 236 14.33 19.76 -19.87
N ASP A 237 15.29 18.84 -19.71
CA ASP A 237 16.66 19.13 -19.22
C ASP A 237 16.62 20.03 -17.96
N ALA A 238 15.74 19.66 -17.03
CA ALA A 238 15.39 20.51 -15.90
C ALA A 238 16.10 20.14 -14.58
N ALA A 239 16.88 19.06 -14.54
CA ALA A 239 17.50 18.53 -13.32
C ALA A 239 18.37 19.55 -12.56
N ALA A 240 19.02 20.49 -13.28
CA ALA A 240 19.84 21.52 -12.66
C ALA A 240 19.02 22.65 -11.98
N ARG A 241 17.72 22.79 -12.28
CA ARG A 241 16.87 23.91 -11.82
C ARG A 241 15.63 23.49 -11.03
N VAL A 242 15.22 22.24 -11.14
CA VAL A 242 14.02 21.71 -10.48
C VAL A 242 14.42 20.52 -9.64
N ARG A 243 14.24 20.65 -8.34
CA ARG A 243 14.38 19.53 -7.40
C ARG A 243 13.18 18.61 -7.52
N ALA A 244 13.41 17.30 -7.60
CA ALA A 244 12.35 16.31 -7.73
C ALA A 244 12.32 15.35 -6.53
N VAL A 245 11.12 15.17 -5.96
CA VAL A 245 10.86 14.21 -4.88
C VAL A 245 9.77 13.25 -5.34
N GLY A 246 10.01 11.96 -5.16
CA GLY A 246 9.06 10.90 -5.53
C GLY A 246 8.67 10.02 -4.35
N PHE A 247 7.71 9.17 -4.62
CA PHE A 247 7.30 8.08 -3.75
C PHE A 247 7.61 6.76 -4.43
N ASP A 248 7.79 5.74 -3.60
CA ASP A 248 8.08 4.37 -3.99
C ASP A 248 9.46 4.17 -4.64
N ALA A 249 9.86 2.93 -4.69
CA ALA A 249 11.12 2.55 -5.33
C ALA A 249 10.89 1.41 -6.31
N ASN A 250 11.41 1.58 -7.50
CA ASN A 250 11.58 0.52 -8.49
C ASN A 250 12.92 0.74 -9.21
N VAL A 251 13.30 -0.19 -10.08
CA VAL A 251 14.58 -0.11 -10.79
C VAL A 251 14.75 1.22 -11.53
N VAL A 252 13.67 1.75 -12.13
CA VAL A 252 13.72 3.00 -12.92
C VAL A 252 13.85 4.22 -12.01
N SER A 253 13.04 4.33 -10.94
CA SER A 253 13.10 5.48 -10.02
C SER A 253 14.41 5.51 -9.23
N VAL A 254 14.98 4.34 -8.88
CA VAL A 254 16.31 4.25 -8.27
C VAL A 254 17.41 4.69 -9.24
N ALA A 255 17.32 4.31 -10.51
CA ALA A 255 18.23 4.82 -11.54
C ALA A 255 18.10 6.34 -11.73
N MET A 256 16.89 6.88 -11.72
CA MET A 256 16.65 8.33 -11.76
C MET A 256 17.23 9.06 -10.53
N LEU A 257 17.24 8.42 -9.36
CA LEU A 257 17.89 8.95 -8.17
C LEU A 257 19.43 9.01 -8.35
N GLU A 258 20.01 7.95 -8.94
CA GLU A 258 21.45 7.88 -9.23
C GLU A 258 21.88 8.93 -10.27
N THR A 259 21.12 9.06 -11.36
CA THR A 259 21.41 9.95 -12.49
C THR A 259 21.00 11.41 -12.26
N GLY A 260 20.13 11.67 -11.27
CA GLY A 260 19.80 13.01 -10.78
C GLY A 260 18.55 13.63 -11.37
N GLU A 261 17.69 12.87 -12.06
CA GLU A 261 16.33 13.29 -12.40
C GLU A 261 15.44 13.32 -11.15
N MET A 262 15.75 12.48 -10.13
CA MET A 262 15.14 12.53 -8.81
C MET A 262 16.21 12.90 -7.78
N ASP A 263 15.83 13.69 -6.77
CA ASP A 263 16.70 14.08 -5.64
C ASP A 263 16.44 13.25 -4.39
N ALA A 264 15.20 12.80 -4.21
CA ALA A 264 14.80 11.94 -3.10
C ALA A 264 13.61 11.06 -3.47
N LEU A 265 13.55 9.89 -2.84
CA LEU A 265 12.41 8.97 -2.88
C LEU A 265 11.92 8.71 -1.44
N ILE A 266 10.62 8.82 -1.23
CA ILE A 266 9.96 8.39 0.01
C ILE A 266 9.56 6.93 -0.20
N VAL A 267 10.32 6.03 0.39
CA VAL A 267 10.24 4.58 0.14
C VAL A 267 9.36 3.92 1.20
N GLN A 268 8.36 3.20 0.76
CA GLN A 268 7.47 2.36 1.59
C GLN A 268 8.03 0.93 1.73
N ASP A 269 7.37 0.09 2.53
CA ASP A 269 7.65 -1.36 2.61
C ASP A 269 6.43 -2.17 2.14
N PRO A 270 6.22 -2.31 0.81
CA PRO A 270 5.08 -3.03 0.27
C PRO A 270 5.05 -4.51 0.67
N TYR A 271 6.22 -5.15 0.80
CA TYR A 271 6.30 -6.52 1.29
C TYR A 271 5.71 -6.66 2.70
N ALA A 272 6.08 -5.77 3.62
CA ALA A 272 5.53 -5.79 4.97
C ALA A 272 4.02 -5.53 4.99
N ILE A 273 3.51 -4.64 4.11
CA ILE A 273 2.07 -4.37 3.96
C ILE A 273 1.34 -5.66 3.58
N GLY A 274 1.79 -6.37 2.54
CA GLY A 274 1.18 -7.62 2.11
C GLY A 274 1.27 -8.74 3.14
N TYR A 275 2.46 -8.93 3.71
CA TYR A 275 2.70 -9.96 4.72
C TYR A 275 1.82 -9.78 5.97
N LEU A 276 1.80 -8.57 6.51
CA LEU A 276 1.00 -8.26 7.70
C LEU A 276 -0.50 -8.29 7.41
N GLY A 277 -0.92 -7.87 6.20
CA GLY A 277 -2.30 -7.95 5.76
C GLY A 277 -2.86 -9.37 5.88
N VAL A 278 -2.18 -10.35 5.27
CA VAL A 278 -2.58 -11.77 5.34
C VAL A 278 -2.45 -12.32 6.76
N ARG A 279 -1.35 -12.01 7.47
CA ARG A 279 -1.15 -12.46 8.87
C ARG A 279 -2.34 -12.09 9.74
N TYR A 280 -2.75 -10.81 9.72
CA TYR A 280 -3.85 -10.35 10.56
C TYR A 280 -5.21 -10.82 10.05
N ALA A 281 -5.40 -10.98 8.74
CA ALA A 281 -6.60 -11.57 8.18
C ALA A 281 -6.81 -13.01 8.70
N VAL A 282 -5.75 -13.83 8.71
CA VAL A 282 -5.79 -15.19 9.25
C VAL A 282 -6.09 -15.19 10.76
N ALA A 283 -5.44 -14.32 11.53
CA ALA A 283 -5.65 -14.18 12.97
C ALA A 283 -7.11 -13.81 13.31
N LEU A 284 -7.67 -12.82 12.59
CA LEU A 284 -9.07 -12.38 12.76
C LEU A 284 -10.07 -13.47 12.37
N ALA A 285 -9.83 -14.19 11.28
CA ALA A 285 -10.66 -15.34 10.88
C ALA A 285 -10.61 -16.47 11.92
N GLY A 286 -9.47 -16.64 12.59
CA GLY A 286 -9.27 -17.56 13.71
C GLY A 286 -9.90 -17.10 15.04
N GLY A 287 -10.51 -15.90 15.08
CA GLY A 287 -11.17 -15.34 16.26
C GLY A 287 -10.27 -14.52 17.19
N GLU A 288 -9.03 -14.21 16.76
CA GLU A 288 -8.17 -13.29 17.50
C GLU A 288 -8.69 -11.84 17.38
N GLN A 289 -8.28 -10.99 18.33
CA GLN A 289 -8.63 -9.57 18.29
C GLN A 289 -7.60 -8.76 17.50
N ALA A 290 -8.08 -7.78 16.74
CA ALA A 290 -7.20 -6.82 16.07
C ALA A 290 -6.48 -5.93 17.10
N PRO A 291 -5.26 -5.43 16.77
CA PRO A 291 -4.66 -4.33 17.49
C PRO A 291 -5.61 -3.13 17.55
N ALA A 292 -5.61 -2.41 18.68
CA ALA A 292 -6.48 -1.24 18.89
C ALA A 292 -6.06 -0.01 18.06
N GLN A 293 -4.87 -0.02 17.50
CA GLN A 293 -4.32 1.06 16.69
C GLN A 293 -3.90 0.52 15.31
N PRO A 294 -3.91 1.35 14.27
CA PRO A 294 -3.34 1.00 12.98
C PRO A 294 -1.90 0.46 13.10
N VAL A 295 -1.54 -0.44 12.21
CA VAL A 295 -0.16 -0.97 12.11
C VAL A 295 0.56 -0.23 10.99
N HIS A 296 1.44 0.68 11.35
CA HIS A 296 2.23 1.39 10.36
C HIS A 296 3.49 0.61 9.99
N THR A 297 3.74 0.49 8.70
CA THR A 297 4.96 -0.10 8.14
C THR A 297 6.06 0.94 8.04
N THR A 298 7.29 0.48 7.82
CA THR A 298 8.45 1.37 7.69
C THR A 298 8.30 2.28 6.47
N VAL A 299 8.67 3.55 6.66
CA VAL A 299 8.90 4.52 5.59
C VAL A 299 10.28 5.14 5.77
N ALA A 300 10.99 5.38 4.68
CA ALA A 300 12.31 6.00 4.73
C ALA A 300 12.52 6.95 3.55
N THR A 301 13.34 7.97 3.72
CA THR A 301 13.76 8.87 2.63
C THR A 301 15.09 8.38 2.08
N ALA A 302 15.11 7.97 0.82
CA ALA A 302 16.31 7.63 0.09
C ALA A 302 16.79 8.84 -0.74
N ASP A 303 18.08 9.09 -0.73
CA ASP A 303 18.76 10.05 -1.61
C ASP A 303 20.13 9.50 -2.04
N ARG A 304 20.88 10.27 -2.85
CA ARG A 304 22.21 9.84 -3.34
C ARG A 304 23.23 9.62 -2.23
N THR A 305 23.01 10.15 -1.02
CA THR A 305 23.97 10.00 0.08
C THR A 305 23.81 8.71 0.86
N ASN A 306 22.57 8.14 0.85
CA ASN A 306 22.23 6.95 1.64
C ASN A 306 21.72 5.76 0.81
N MET A 307 21.49 5.92 -0.50
CA MET A 307 20.92 4.86 -1.35
C MET A 307 21.76 3.57 -1.40
N PHE A 308 23.06 3.66 -1.06
CA PHE A 308 23.96 2.50 -1.00
C PHE A 308 24.08 1.92 0.41
N ASP A 309 23.45 2.49 1.42
CA ASP A 309 23.45 1.96 2.77
C ASP A 309 22.69 0.64 2.81
N LYS A 310 23.24 -0.34 3.56
CA LYS A 310 22.72 -1.71 3.60
C LYS A 310 21.23 -1.81 3.94
N ASP A 311 20.74 -0.98 4.86
CA ASP A 311 19.34 -1.03 5.28
C ASP A 311 18.44 -0.31 4.29
N MET A 312 18.92 0.76 3.65
CA MET A 312 18.22 1.42 2.56
C MET A 312 18.08 0.51 1.34
N GLN A 313 19.14 -0.21 0.97
CA GLN A 313 19.10 -1.17 -0.15
C GLN A 313 18.07 -2.29 0.05
N LYS A 314 17.80 -2.70 1.28
CA LYS A 314 16.74 -3.67 1.58
C LYS A 314 15.34 -3.12 1.30
N LEU A 315 15.14 -1.82 1.38
CA LEU A 315 13.87 -1.18 1.04
C LEU A 315 13.78 -0.89 -0.46
N LEU A 316 14.87 -0.37 -1.06
CA LEU A 316 14.92 0.01 -2.47
C LEU A 316 14.76 -1.18 -3.43
N PHE A 317 15.16 -2.40 -3.03
CA PHE A 317 15.21 -3.59 -3.89
C PHE A 317 14.40 -4.78 -3.32
N ARG A 318 13.31 -4.50 -2.62
CA ARG A 318 12.39 -5.49 -2.09
C ARG A 318 11.21 -5.69 -3.05
N PHE A 319 11.50 -6.26 -4.19
CA PHE A 319 10.51 -6.57 -5.21
C PHE A 319 10.08 -8.03 -5.14
#